data_424fe7c9ef73e55529e86be55de33f6a
#
_entry.id   424fe7c9ef73e55529e86be55de33f6a
#
_cell.length_a   1.000
_cell.length_b   1.000
_cell.length_c   1.000
_cell.angle_alpha   90.00
_cell.angle_beta   90.00
_cell.angle_gamma   90.00
#
_symmetry.space_group_name_H-M   'P 1'
#
loop_
_entity.id
_entity.type
_entity.pdbx_description
1 polymer ?
#
loop_
_entity_poly.entity_id
_entity_poly.type
_entity_poly.pdbx_seq_one_letter_code
_entity_poly.pdbx_strand_id
1 'polypeptide(L)'
;MKRLEQKILDESGAILMSSTMGIFILLSIFAFYLARFANTENRTGGYYALDIKARNLALSGIEHGLHVYGSSKSTESFTKKFNNGNYTVSFDDEKNESGDPLPRSQYLMIKSKGKISDSERNVRLLISSFPEAFNFSFYGNNVYNQMFSVSSGSVYGDMFFNGTVQSNSGSSDGTTYIGSGSGGTFLASYPTFPVVDETQYEALIASAISASPDYQNYALEFNDNDYVRIGSSSDINSGIHSQHTVEAWFYTEDKSSNTKQVIYEQGGGTRGLNIYIQSGRLYVGGWNRRSNESNWNGTWEYVTSIQSNQWHHVAMTLNGGSEVANNALKLYLDGELVLSEPGSRLWGHNPANIGRTLQGSRYHNGTGNGFTFNGKIDEVRIWNVERTQDEINAKKDTVLTGEEPDLTAYYNFQENNGVLANDTQTQSNNNGTISGASWTSGPPLSKMNNSSFVDRTINLSTYKDKKLLSSSDITISNSTINGPGYIVSDGNIIINSNSVISGDIYIVCSGDLYVSNSQLGTSLSSSVVTYSKGRTYYQNSTIYGLVISNGNSLELNSINHFGAVLNHSPAFTIGNNSSIIGSVVSKYSVDFQGSGSSINRGNLPKFSGKDIGLDPFVVPGSYLEF
;
A
#
# COMPACT_ATOMS: atom_id res chain seq x y z
N MET A 1 -2.50 -116.87 -32.29
CA MET A 1 -2.68 -116.08 -31.08
C MET A 1 -1.62 -114.98 -30.92
N LYS A 2 -0.32 -115.27 -31.01
CA LYS A 2 0.74 -114.21 -30.81
C LYS A 2 0.66 -113.03 -31.79
N ARG A 3 0.18 -113.17 -33.03
CA ARG A 3 0.02 -112.03 -33.97
C ARG A 3 -1.19 -111.13 -33.67
N LEU A 4 -2.23 -111.73 -33.02
CA LEU A 4 -3.40 -110.93 -32.63
C LEU A 4 -3.12 -110.10 -31.34
N GLU A 5 -2.38 -110.69 -30.36
CA GLU A 5 -1.97 -110.02 -29.16
C GLU A 5 -1.02 -108.82 -29.43
N GLN A 6 -0.09 -108.98 -30.43
CA GLN A 6 0.82 -107.91 -30.82
C GLN A 6 0.09 -106.79 -31.53
N LYS A 7 -0.95 -107.09 -32.32
CA LYS A 7 -1.79 -106.07 -32.95
C LYS A 7 -2.66 -105.32 -31.98
N ILE A 8 -3.21 -106.02 -30.97
CA ILE A 8 -4.00 -105.38 -29.90
C ILE A 8 -3.09 -104.53 -29.02
N LEU A 9 -1.86 -104.96 -28.74
CA LEU A 9 -0.91 -104.16 -27.99
C LEU A 9 -0.45 -102.91 -28.73
N ASP A 10 -0.25 -103.05 -30.04
CA ASP A 10 0.13 -101.93 -30.93
C ASP A 10 -1.02 -100.90 -31.07
N GLU A 11 -2.27 -101.41 -31.28
CA GLU A 11 -3.43 -100.49 -31.32
C GLU A 11 -3.74 -99.86 -29.97
N SER A 12 -3.59 -100.57 -28.90
CA SER A 12 -3.76 -100.03 -27.55
C SER A 12 -2.66 -99.02 -27.21
N GLY A 13 -1.43 -99.25 -27.62
CA GLY A 13 -0.31 -98.34 -27.54
C GLY A 13 -0.54 -97.04 -28.30
N ALA A 14 -1.03 -97.18 -29.55
CA ALA A 14 -1.34 -96.04 -30.41
C ALA A 14 -2.51 -95.20 -29.88
N ILE A 15 -3.53 -95.85 -29.36
CA ILE A 15 -4.67 -95.17 -28.68
C ILE A 15 -4.19 -94.45 -27.36
N LEU A 16 -3.38 -95.11 -26.57
CA LEU A 16 -2.79 -94.51 -25.39
C LEU A 16 -1.89 -93.33 -25.73
N MET A 17 -1.07 -93.45 -26.75
CA MET A 17 -0.16 -92.40 -27.23
C MET A 17 -0.95 -91.19 -27.76
N SER A 18 -2.01 -91.43 -28.53
CA SER A 18 -2.87 -90.39 -29.09
C SER A 18 -3.66 -89.67 -28.00
N SER A 19 -4.17 -90.39 -26.97
CA SER A 19 -4.90 -89.81 -25.85
C SER A 19 -3.95 -89.02 -24.92
N THR A 20 -2.76 -89.52 -24.65
CA THR A 20 -1.75 -88.82 -23.88
C THR A 20 -1.26 -87.54 -24.58
N MET A 21 -1.08 -87.60 -25.94
CA MET A 21 -0.74 -86.42 -26.73
C MET A 21 -1.87 -85.43 -26.77
N GLY A 22 -3.13 -85.83 -26.80
CA GLY A 22 -4.31 -84.98 -26.70
C GLY A 22 -4.40 -84.25 -25.35
N ILE A 23 -4.18 -85.00 -24.24
CA ILE A 23 -4.12 -84.42 -22.91
C ILE A 23 -2.98 -83.44 -22.80
N PHE A 24 -1.81 -83.78 -23.36
CA PHE A 24 -0.65 -82.85 -23.30
C PHE A 24 -0.90 -81.54 -24.07
N ILE A 25 -1.56 -81.66 -25.25
CA ILE A 25 -1.96 -80.45 -26.02
C ILE A 25 -2.97 -79.63 -25.22
N LEU A 26 -3.98 -80.21 -24.58
CA LEU A 26 -4.97 -79.56 -23.79
C LEU A 26 -4.32 -78.85 -22.54
N LEU A 27 -3.42 -79.55 -21.86
CA LEU A 27 -2.69 -78.99 -20.73
C LEU A 27 -1.78 -77.83 -21.14
N SER A 28 -1.14 -77.94 -22.35
CA SER A 28 -0.30 -76.88 -22.92
C SER A 28 -1.13 -75.62 -23.25
N ILE A 29 -2.29 -75.84 -23.87
CA ILE A 29 -3.23 -74.73 -24.15
C ILE A 29 -3.73 -74.10 -22.82
N PHE A 30 -4.09 -74.91 -21.86
CA PHE A 30 -4.53 -74.42 -20.57
C PHE A 30 -3.41 -73.66 -19.85
N ALA A 31 -2.17 -74.16 -19.83
CA ALA A 31 -1.01 -73.47 -19.26
C ALA A 31 -0.74 -72.14 -19.96
N PHE A 32 -0.87 -72.08 -21.29
CA PHE A 32 -0.72 -70.88 -22.10
C PHE A 32 -1.81 -69.83 -21.71
N TYR A 33 -3.08 -70.26 -21.57
CA TYR A 33 -4.16 -69.34 -21.15
C TYR A 33 -3.96 -68.87 -19.70
N LEU A 34 -3.55 -69.74 -18.78
CA LEU A 34 -3.22 -69.34 -17.40
C LEU A 34 -2.05 -68.34 -17.35
N ALA A 35 -0.99 -68.58 -18.13
CA ALA A 35 0.15 -67.66 -18.22
C ALA A 35 -0.28 -66.32 -18.77
N ARG A 36 -1.13 -66.32 -19.79
CA ARG A 36 -1.68 -65.11 -20.40
C ARG A 36 -2.59 -64.37 -19.43
N PHE A 37 -3.44 -65.08 -18.71
CA PHE A 37 -4.33 -64.51 -17.66
C PHE A 37 -3.51 -63.89 -16.55
N ALA A 38 -2.54 -64.63 -15.96
CA ALA A 38 -1.64 -64.15 -14.92
C ALA A 38 -0.82 -62.90 -15.40
N ASN A 39 -0.37 -62.89 -16.65
CA ASN A 39 0.32 -61.71 -17.20
C ASN A 39 -0.63 -60.52 -17.36
N THR A 40 -1.89 -60.76 -17.75
CA THR A 40 -2.90 -59.70 -17.82
C THR A 40 -3.25 -59.16 -16.44
N GLU A 41 -3.46 -60.02 -15.43
CA GLU A 41 -3.69 -59.60 -14.06
C GLU A 41 -2.50 -58.81 -13.48
N ASN A 42 -1.27 -59.29 -13.70
CA ASN A 42 -0.07 -58.58 -13.26
C ASN A 42 0.04 -57.20 -13.90
N ARG A 43 -0.25 -57.08 -15.21
CA ARG A 43 -0.27 -55.79 -15.92
C ARG A 43 -1.38 -54.89 -15.38
N THR A 44 -2.59 -55.40 -15.20
CA THR A 44 -3.72 -54.67 -14.65
C THR A 44 -3.45 -54.21 -13.21
N GLY A 45 -2.90 -55.08 -12.36
CA GLY A 45 -2.47 -54.74 -11.00
C GLY A 45 -1.36 -53.69 -11.00
N GLY A 46 -0.41 -53.76 -11.98
CA GLY A 46 0.62 -52.75 -12.16
C GLY A 46 0.05 -51.38 -12.54
N TYR A 47 -0.87 -51.36 -13.49
CA TYR A 47 -1.56 -50.11 -13.88
C TYR A 47 -2.37 -49.52 -12.73
N TYR A 48 -3.11 -50.35 -11.99
CA TYR A 48 -3.86 -49.93 -10.81
C TYR A 48 -2.97 -49.36 -9.72
N ALA A 49 -1.79 -49.98 -9.48
CA ALA A 49 -0.83 -49.49 -8.53
C ALA A 49 -0.22 -48.11 -8.93
N LEU A 50 0.04 -47.91 -10.23
CA LEU A 50 0.50 -46.64 -10.75
C LEU A 50 -0.59 -45.57 -10.64
N ASP A 51 -1.83 -45.92 -10.89
CA ASP A 51 -2.98 -45.04 -10.77
C ASP A 51 -3.20 -44.54 -9.35
N ILE A 52 -3.16 -45.44 -8.37
CA ILE A 52 -3.19 -45.07 -6.94
C ILE A 52 -2.03 -44.14 -6.59
N LYS A 53 -0.84 -44.39 -7.09
CA LYS A 53 0.34 -43.52 -6.84
C LYS A 53 0.16 -42.14 -7.45
N ALA A 54 -0.35 -42.05 -8.69
CA ALA A 54 -0.65 -40.78 -9.34
C ALA A 54 -1.69 -39.98 -8.56
N ARG A 55 -2.76 -40.64 -8.06
CA ARG A 55 -3.78 -40.08 -7.20
C ARG A 55 -3.18 -39.54 -5.89
N ASN A 56 -2.34 -40.31 -5.22
CA ASN A 56 -1.70 -39.90 -3.97
C ASN A 56 -0.76 -38.70 -4.19
N LEU A 57 -0.05 -38.63 -5.32
CA LEU A 57 0.75 -37.47 -5.71
C LEU A 57 -0.14 -36.25 -5.91
N ALA A 58 -1.29 -36.38 -6.58
CA ALA A 58 -2.22 -35.27 -6.76
C ALA A 58 -2.77 -34.76 -5.42
N LEU A 59 -3.12 -35.68 -4.50
CA LEU A 59 -3.58 -35.34 -3.13
C LEU A 59 -2.48 -34.60 -2.34
N SER A 60 -1.25 -35.12 -2.36
CA SER A 60 -0.10 -34.45 -1.73
C SER A 60 0.13 -33.03 -2.33
N GLY A 61 -0.16 -32.87 -3.61
CA GLY A 61 -0.12 -31.54 -4.24
C GLY A 61 -1.20 -30.58 -3.70
N ILE A 62 -2.42 -31.07 -3.47
CA ILE A 62 -3.48 -30.26 -2.83
C ILE A 62 -3.05 -29.82 -1.41
N GLU A 63 -2.58 -30.76 -0.58
CA GLU A 63 -2.10 -30.44 0.77
C GLU A 63 -0.97 -29.41 0.76
N HIS A 64 -0.01 -29.58 -0.16
CA HIS A 64 1.07 -28.63 -0.33
C HIS A 64 0.56 -27.26 -0.83
N GLY A 65 -0.37 -27.23 -1.77
CA GLY A 65 -1.02 -26.00 -2.24
C GLY A 65 -1.74 -25.26 -1.12
N LEU A 66 -2.49 -25.98 -0.28
CA LEU A 66 -3.12 -25.42 0.92
C LEU A 66 -2.09 -24.83 1.88
N HIS A 67 -1.01 -25.55 2.14
CA HIS A 67 0.05 -25.06 3.02
C HIS A 67 0.72 -23.80 2.48
N VAL A 68 1.08 -23.78 1.20
CA VAL A 68 1.69 -22.61 0.54
C VAL A 68 0.73 -21.42 0.58
N TYR A 69 -0.53 -21.61 0.22
CA TYR A 69 -1.51 -20.53 0.29
C TYR A 69 -1.77 -20.09 1.73
N GLY A 70 -1.85 -21.00 2.68
CA GLY A 70 -2.04 -20.67 4.10
C GLY A 70 -0.91 -19.83 4.67
N SER A 71 0.35 -20.14 4.32
CA SER A 71 1.54 -19.50 4.89
C SER A 71 1.96 -18.21 4.18
N SER A 72 1.85 -18.13 2.86
CA SER A 72 2.38 -17.02 2.06
C SER A 72 1.33 -16.30 1.21
N LYS A 73 0.08 -16.80 1.18
CA LYS A 73 -0.98 -16.37 0.27
C LYS A 73 -0.58 -16.40 -1.22
N SER A 74 0.51 -17.09 -1.57
CA SER A 74 0.97 -17.20 -2.95
C SER A 74 0.01 -18.03 -3.80
N THR A 75 -0.26 -17.53 -5.01
CA THR A 75 -1.05 -18.20 -6.05
C THR A 75 -0.19 -18.61 -7.24
N GLU A 76 1.13 -18.57 -7.09
CA GLU A 76 2.04 -19.02 -8.14
C GLU A 76 1.99 -20.54 -8.31
N SER A 77 1.92 -20.99 -9.56
CA SER A 77 1.93 -22.41 -9.88
C SER A 77 3.33 -23.00 -9.68
N PHE A 78 3.39 -24.22 -9.16
CA PHE A 78 4.67 -24.90 -8.91
C PHE A 78 4.59 -26.39 -9.20
N THR A 79 5.76 -26.99 -9.45
CA THR A 79 5.92 -28.44 -9.62
C THR A 79 6.94 -29.00 -8.63
N LYS A 80 6.60 -30.09 -7.97
CA LYS A 80 7.51 -30.83 -7.08
C LYS A 80 7.72 -32.24 -7.61
N LYS A 81 8.98 -32.68 -7.63
CA LYS A 81 9.36 -34.08 -7.89
C LYS A 81 9.35 -34.86 -6.59
N PHE A 82 8.81 -36.06 -6.61
CA PHE A 82 8.76 -36.96 -5.47
C PHE A 82 8.99 -38.41 -5.95
N ASN A 83 10.13 -38.99 -5.57
CA ASN A 83 10.55 -40.30 -6.08
C ASN A 83 10.54 -40.34 -7.63
N ASN A 84 9.81 -41.30 -8.21
CA ASN A 84 9.72 -41.49 -9.68
C ASN A 84 8.52 -40.77 -10.30
N GLY A 85 7.87 -39.86 -9.54
CA GLY A 85 6.73 -39.08 -10.03
C GLY A 85 6.89 -37.59 -9.71
N ASN A 86 5.87 -36.85 -10.09
CA ASN A 86 5.75 -35.43 -9.71
C ASN A 86 4.29 -35.05 -9.49
N TYR A 87 4.09 -33.92 -8.84
CA TYR A 87 2.82 -33.22 -8.88
C TYR A 87 3.03 -31.77 -9.27
N THR A 88 2.04 -31.22 -9.98
CA THR A 88 1.98 -29.82 -10.36
C THR A 88 0.75 -29.21 -9.74
N VAL A 89 0.93 -28.10 -9.01
CA VAL A 89 -0.15 -27.33 -8.38
C VAL A 89 -0.35 -26.04 -9.14
N SER A 90 -1.59 -25.71 -9.40
CA SER A 90 -2.00 -24.43 -9.99
C SER A 90 -3.19 -23.85 -9.24
N PHE A 91 -3.30 -22.53 -9.28
CA PHE A 91 -4.36 -21.76 -8.64
C PHE A 91 -5.15 -21.00 -9.70
N ASP A 92 -6.47 -20.93 -9.52
CA ASP A 92 -7.36 -20.23 -10.43
C ASP A 92 -8.46 -19.54 -9.62
N ASP A 93 -8.53 -18.24 -9.70
CA ASP A 93 -9.49 -17.43 -8.95
C ASP A 93 -10.64 -16.89 -9.83
N GLU A 94 -10.70 -17.34 -11.09
CA GLU A 94 -11.74 -16.95 -12.03
C GLU A 94 -12.62 -18.12 -12.48
N LYS A 95 -12.00 -19.27 -12.79
CA LYS A 95 -12.66 -20.37 -13.50
C LYS A 95 -12.49 -21.71 -12.81
N ASN A 96 -13.51 -22.57 -12.99
CA ASN A 96 -13.45 -23.96 -12.60
C ASN A 96 -12.68 -24.82 -13.64
N GLU A 97 -12.60 -26.13 -13.44
CA GLU A 97 -11.94 -27.08 -14.33
C GLU A 97 -12.59 -27.17 -15.71
N SER A 98 -13.86 -26.82 -15.84
CA SER A 98 -14.62 -26.80 -17.09
C SER A 98 -14.52 -25.46 -17.83
N GLY A 99 -13.88 -24.45 -17.21
CA GLY A 99 -13.75 -23.12 -17.77
C GLY A 99 -14.90 -22.16 -17.42
N ASP A 100 -15.87 -22.61 -16.59
CA ASP A 100 -16.96 -21.78 -16.12
C ASP A 100 -16.49 -20.85 -14.97
N PRO A 101 -17.10 -19.68 -14.79
CA PRO A 101 -16.79 -18.80 -13.67
C PRO A 101 -16.96 -19.49 -12.31
N LEU A 102 -16.10 -19.17 -11.35
CA LEU A 102 -16.29 -19.61 -9.97
C LEU A 102 -17.60 -19.04 -9.39
N PRO A 103 -18.33 -19.82 -8.55
CA PRO A 103 -19.65 -19.42 -8.07
C PRO A 103 -19.65 -18.19 -7.16
N ARG A 104 -18.50 -17.78 -6.63
CA ARG A 104 -18.32 -16.58 -5.80
C ARG A 104 -16.95 -15.95 -6.03
N SER A 105 -16.88 -14.63 -5.94
CA SER A 105 -15.66 -13.86 -6.15
C SER A 105 -14.55 -14.11 -5.12
N GLN A 106 -14.90 -14.52 -3.90
CA GLN A 106 -13.92 -14.84 -2.86
C GLN A 106 -13.33 -16.26 -2.98
N TYR A 107 -13.75 -17.06 -3.97
CA TYR A 107 -13.26 -18.42 -4.12
C TYR A 107 -11.98 -18.47 -4.96
N LEU A 108 -11.13 -19.40 -4.57
CA LEU A 108 -9.89 -19.76 -5.26
C LEU A 108 -9.89 -21.28 -5.44
N MET A 109 -9.66 -21.74 -6.65
CA MET A 109 -9.51 -23.16 -6.97
C MET A 109 -8.05 -23.57 -6.90
N ILE A 110 -7.74 -24.57 -6.08
CA ILE A 110 -6.46 -25.27 -6.11
C ILE A 110 -6.63 -26.51 -6.97
N LYS A 111 -5.85 -26.63 -8.02
CA LYS A 111 -5.80 -27.81 -8.90
C LYS A 111 -4.46 -28.50 -8.69
N SER A 112 -4.47 -29.81 -8.59
CA SER A 112 -3.24 -30.61 -8.52
C SER A 112 -3.29 -31.76 -9.51
N LYS A 113 -2.21 -31.91 -10.26
CA LYS A 113 -1.99 -32.96 -11.24
C LYS A 113 -0.84 -33.84 -10.76
N GLY A 114 -1.15 -35.07 -10.38
CA GLY A 114 -0.18 -36.10 -10.04
C GLY A 114 0.18 -36.95 -11.22
N LYS A 115 1.47 -37.15 -11.48
CA LYS A 115 1.95 -37.97 -12.62
C LYS A 115 3.07 -38.90 -12.18
N ILE A 116 2.94 -40.16 -12.57
CA ILE A 116 3.97 -41.19 -12.43
C ILE A 116 3.94 -42.13 -13.65
N SER A 117 5.07 -42.24 -14.37
CA SER A 117 5.11 -42.94 -15.67
C SER A 117 4.02 -42.40 -16.60
N ASP A 118 3.18 -43.26 -17.12
CA ASP A 118 2.07 -42.92 -18.04
C ASP A 118 0.74 -42.68 -17.27
N SER A 119 0.74 -42.86 -15.97
CA SER A 119 -0.45 -42.64 -15.14
C SER A 119 -0.54 -41.23 -14.65
N GLU A 120 -1.71 -40.61 -14.81
CA GLU A 120 -1.98 -39.22 -14.43
C GLU A 120 -3.34 -39.11 -13.76
N ARG A 121 -3.42 -38.33 -12.66
CA ARG A 121 -4.66 -38.02 -11.95
C ARG A 121 -4.72 -36.53 -11.61
N ASN A 122 -5.90 -35.94 -11.77
CA ASN A 122 -6.17 -34.56 -11.45
C ASN A 122 -7.14 -34.52 -10.26
N VAL A 123 -6.88 -33.58 -9.37
CA VAL A 123 -7.72 -33.29 -8.19
C VAL A 123 -7.88 -31.81 -8.05
N ARG A 124 -9.04 -31.37 -7.58
CA ARG A 124 -9.27 -29.96 -7.26
C ARG A 124 -9.89 -29.80 -5.87
N LEU A 125 -9.70 -28.59 -5.34
CA LEU A 125 -10.32 -28.15 -4.11
C LEU A 125 -10.65 -26.66 -4.21
N LEU A 126 -11.81 -26.22 -3.72
CA LEU A 126 -12.13 -24.81 -3.58
C LEU A 126 -11.83 -24.36 -2.17
N ILE A 127 -11.19 -23.21 -2.06
CA ILE A 127 -11.03 -22.47 -0.80
C ILE A 127 -11.69 -21.10 -0.94
N SER A 128 -12.11 -20.54 0.19
CA SER A 128 -12.55 -19.15 0.31
C SER A 128 -11.44 -18.34 0.97
N SER A 129 -11.15 -17.16 0.48
CA SER A 129 -10.24 -16.19 1.14
C SER A 129 -10.84 -15.60 2.42
N PHE A 130 -12.14 -15.83 2.67
CA PHE A 130 -12.81 -15.44 3.90
C PHE A 130 -13.20 -16.65 4.73
N PRO A 131 -13.14 -16.58 6.07
CA PRO A 131 -13.67 -17.60 6.97
C PRO A 131 -15.14 -17.94 6.73
N GLU A 132 -15.55 -19.11 7.17
CA GLU A 132 -16.91 -19.64 6.94
C GLU A 132 -18.03 -18.73 7.47
N ALA A 133 -17.80 -17.98 8.54
CA ALA A 133 -18.74 -17.01 9.10
C ALA A 133 -19.25 -15.99 8.06
N PHE A 134 -18.42 -15.65 7.07
CA PHE A 134 -18.80 -14.74 5.98
C PHE A 134 -19.71 -15.39 4.92
N ASN A 135 -20.07 -16.64 5.08
CA ASN A 135 -21.12 -17.27 4.29
C ASN A 135 -22.54 -16.82 4.67
N PHE A 136 -22.71 -16.15 5.78
CA PHE A 136 -23.96 -15.53 6.18
C PHE A 136 -24.03 -14.07 5.73
N SER A 137 -25.23 -13.57 5.50
CA SER A 137 -25.46 -12.13 5.31
C SER A 137 -25.14 -11.38 6.59
N PHE A 138 -25.55 -11.97 7.73
CA PHE A 138 -25.18 -11.51 9.05
C PHE A 138 -24.77 -12.68 9.94
N TYR A 139 -23.63 -12.56 10.60
CA TYR A 139 -23.13 -13.48 11.62
C TYR A 139 -22.87 -12.72 12.93
N GLY A 140 -23.59 -13.04 13.99
CA GLY A 140 -23.44 -12.45 15.33
C GLY A 140 -22.95 -13.48 16.34
N ASN A 141 -21.75 -13.30 16.90
CA ASN A 141 -21.11 -14.28 17.79
C ASN A 141 -21.61 -14.22 19.25
N ASN A 142 -21.74 -13.02 19.80
CA ASN A 142 -22.20 -12.80 21.16
C ASN A 142 -23.34 -11.78 21.15
N VAL A 143 -24.50 -12.26 20.77
CA VAL A 143 -25.67 -11.43 20.50
C VAL A 143 -26.64 -11.47 21.69
N TYR A 144 -26.97 -10.30 22.16
CA TYR A 144 -27.98 -10.13 23.20
C TYR A 144 -29.15 -9.33 22.64
N ASN A 145 -30.34 -9.98 22.57
CA ASN A 145 -31.57 -9.35 22.11
C ASN A 145 -31.48 -8.63 20.75
N GLN A 146 -30.88 -9.28 19.74
CA GLN A 146 -30.82 -8.70 18.41
C GLN A 146 -32.22 -8.45 17.84
N MET A 147 -32.48 -7.26 17.41
CA MET A 147 -33.73 -6.85 16.78
C MET A 147 -33.50 -6.36 15.36
N PHE A 148 -34.33 -6.86 14.42
CA PHE A 148 -34.43 -6.34 13.07
C PHE A 148 -35.90 -5.96 12.83
N SER A 149 -36.17 -4.72 12.38
CA SER A 149 -37.51 -4.25 12.07
C SER A 149 -37.55 -3.53 10.74
N VAL A 150 -38.70 -3.55 10.07
CA VAL A 150 -38.92 -2.84 8.79
C VAL A 150 -38.65 -1.33 8.92
N SER A 151 -38.84 -0.78 10.10
CA SER A 151 -38.63 0.64 10.38
C SER A 151 -37.20 0.98 10.74
N SER A 152 -36.42 0.03 11.23
CA SER A 152 -35.05 0.28 11.69
C SER A 152 -33.97 -0.43 10.87
N GLY A 153 -34.28 -1.56 10.22
CA GLY A 153 -33.33 -2.24 9.35
C GLY A 153 -33.82 -3.60 8.86
N SER A 154 -33.31 -4.04 7.73
CA SER A 154 -33.64 -5.31 7.10
C SER A 154 -32.37 -6.11 6.77
N VAL A 155 -32.44 -7.44 6.89
CA VAL A 155 -31.36 -8.36 6.47
C VAL A 155 -31.95 -9.37 5.49
N TYR A 156 -31.35 -9.49 4.33
CA TYR A 156 -31.72 -10.44 3.28
C TYR A 156 -30.66 -11.51 3.11
N GLY A 157 -31.10 -12.79 3.02
CA GLY A 157 -30.27 -13.98 3.02
C GLY A 157 -30.09 -14.61 4.42
N ASP A 158 -29.34 -15.70 4.47
CA ASP A 158 -29.16 -16.48 5.70
C ASP A 158 -28.42 -15.69 6.78
N MET A 159 -28.89 -15.84 8.01
CA MET A 159 -28.30 -15.21 9.19
C MET A 159 -27.93 -16.29 10.24
N PHE A 160 -26.90 -16.01 11.00
CA PHE A 160 -26.51 -16.82 12.16
C PHE A 160 -26.33 -15.94 13.40
N PHE A 161 -26.84 -16.47 14.54
CA PHE A 161 -26.69 -15.81 15.84
C PHE A 161 -26.27 -16.82 16.91
N ASN A 162 -25.21 -16.52 17.62
CA ASN A 162 -24.93 -17.19 18.88
C ASN A 162 -25.50 -16.34 20.02
N GLY A 163 -26.81 -16.46 20.26
CA GLY A 163 -27.55 -15.63 21.18
C GLY A 163 -29.06 -15.57 20.88
N THR A 164 -29.73 -14.54 21.40
CA THR A 164 -31.20 -14.41 21.27
C THR A 164 -31.56 -13.37 20.20
N VAL A 165 -32.47 -13.76 19.30
CA VAL A 165 -33.11 -12.87 18.31
C VAL A 165 -34.54 -12.59 18.78
N GLN A 166 -34.84 -11.32 19.10
CA GLN A 166 -36.18 -10.97 19.63
C GLN A 166 -37.20 -10.64 18.56
N SER A 167 -36.80 -10.09 17.44
CA SER A 167 -37.74 -9.69 16.39
C SER A 167 -37.06 -9.78 15.02
N ASN A 168 -37.73 -10.39 14.08
CA ASN A 168 -37.35 -10.51 12.70
C ASN A 168 -38.42 -9.92 11.77
N SER A 169 -39.12 -8.88 12.22
CA SER A 169 -40.21 -8.23 11.46
C SER A 169 -39.71 -7.47 10.24
N GLY A 170 -38.39 -7.29 10.07
CA GLY A 170 -37.74 -6.69 8.93
C GLY A 170 -37.48 -7.64 7.76
N SER A 171 -38.07 -8.83 7.76
CA SER A 171 -37.98 -9.88 6.75
C SER A 171 -36.58 -10.21 6.21
N SER A 172 -36.05 -11.34 6.60
CA SER A 172 -35.07 -12.03 5.75
C SER A 172 -35.82 -12.96 4.78
N ASP A 173 -35.38 -13.04 3.54
CA ASP A 173 -35.78 -14.08 2.60
C ASP A 173 -35.01 -15.38 2.82
N GLY A 174 -34.04 -15.41 3.75
CA GLY A 174 -33.22 -16.52 4.14
C GLY A 174 -33.59 -17.12 5.52
N THR A 175 -32.83 -18.12 5.92
CA THR A 175 -33.03 -18.83 7.19
C THR A 175 -32.29 -18.16 8.34
N THR A 176 -32.93 -17.96 9.45
CA THR A 176 -32.29 -17.55 10.72
C THR A 176 -31.83 -18.77 11.47
N TYR A 177 -30.51 -18.92 11.64
CA TYR A 177 -29.90 -19.99 12.44
C TYR A 177 -29.46 -19.45 13.81
N ILE A 178 -29.50 -20.32 14.83
CA ILE A 178 -29.01 -20.00 16.17
C ILE A 178 -28.06 -21.09 16.66
N GLY A 179 -26.98 -20.71 17.31
CA GLY A 179 -26.08 -21.62 18.04
C GLY A 179 -26.47 -21.77 19.50
N SER A 180 -27.08 -20.71 20.06
CA SER A 180 -27.64 -20.69 21.43
C SER A 180 -28.77 -19.67 21.50
N GLY A 181 -29.52 -19.63 22.62
CA GLY A 181 -30.61 -18.67 22.81
C GLY A 181 -31.93 -19.10 22.14
N SER A 182 -32.66 -18.15 21.55
CA SER A 182 -33.97 -18.37 20.94
C SER A 182 -34.21 -17.45 19.74
N GLY A 183 -35.21 -17.80 18.92
CA GLY A 183 -35.65 -16.96 17.80
C GLY A 183 -35.20 -17.45 16.42
N GLY A 184 -34.73 -18.69 16.30
CA GLY A 184 -34.32 -19.26 15.02
C GLY A 184 -34.21 -20.79 15.03
N THR A 185 -33.69 -21.34 13.92
CA THR A 185 -33.41 -22.78 13.75
C THR A 185 -32.08 -23.13 14.41
N PHE A 186 -32.10 -24.06 15.36
CA PHE A 186 -30.89 -24.48 16.06
C PHE A 186 -29.90 -25.19 15.14
N LEU A 187 -28.63 -24.77 15.21
CA LEU A 187 -27.53 -25.34 14.46
C LEU A 187 -26.51 -25.93 15.45
N ALA A 188 -26.40 -27.25 15.50
CA ALA A 188 -25.55 -27.97 16.45
C ALA A 188 -24.03 -27.77 16.17
N SER A 189 -23.66 -27.51 14.92
CA SER A 189 -22.30 -27.17 14.51
C SER A 189 -22.36 -25.94 13.64
N TYR A 190 -21.63 -24.91 14.00
CA TYR A 190 -21.63 -23.63 13.30
C TYR A 190 -20.21 -23.06 13.20
N PRO A 191 -19.96 -22.18 12.23
CA PRO A 191 -18.65 -21.54 12.08
C PRO A 191 -18.19 -20.83 13.33
N THR A 192 -16.91 -20.91 13.62
CA THR A 192 -16.31 -20.11 14.69
C THR A 192 -16.24 -18.65 14.28
N PHE A 193 -16.30 -17.75 15.25
CA PHE A 193 -16.07 -16.32 14.99
C PHE A 193 -14.63 -16.13 14.53
N PRO A 194 -14.41 -15.43 13.39
CA PRO A 194 -13.06 -15.23 12.86
C PRO A 194 -12.26 -14.32 13.77
N VAL A 195 -11.03 -14.73 14.01
CA VAL A 195 -10.02 -13.93 14.72
C VAL A 195 -9.10 -13.33 13.67
N VAL A 196 -8.86 -12.02 13.78
CA VAL A 196 -7.90 -11.33 12.91
C VAL A 196 -6.50 -11.63 13.42
N ASP A 197 -5.61 -12.06 12.53
CA ASP A 197 -4.17 -12.00 12.81
C ASP A 197 -3.73 -10.52 12.71
N GLU A 198 -3.56 -9.89 13.86
CA GLU A 198 -3.22 -8.48 13.95
C GLU A 198 -1.73 -8.21 13.67
N THR A 199 -0.90 -9.25 13.65
CA THR A 199 0.57 -9.12 13.54
C THR A 199 0.99 -8.25 12.36
N GLN A 200 0.35 -8.42 11.21
CA GLN A 200 0.65 -7.62 10.02
C GLN A 200 0.24 -6.14 10.18
N TYR A 201 -0.91 -5.87 10.81
CA TYR A 201 -1.38 -4.50 11.03
C TYR A 201 -0.53 -3.79 12.09
N GLU A 202 -0.16 -4.51 13.15
CA GLU A 202 0.79 -4.03 14.17
C GLU A 202 2.16 -3.71 13.57
N ALA A 203 2.68 -4.57 12.69
CA ALA A 203 3.93 -4.31 12.00
C ALA A 203 3.85 -3.07 11.09
N LEU A 204 2.71 -2.85 10.43
CA LEU A 204 2.48 -1.62 9.66
C LEU A 204 2.45 -0.39 10.56
N ILE A 205 1.70 -0.41 11.67
CA ILE A 205 1.64 0.68 12.65
C ILE A 205 3.04 0.93 13.24
N ALA A 206 3.76 -0.12 13.64
CA ALA A 206 5.13 0.00 14.13
C ALA A 206 6.07 0.64 13.08
N SER A 207 5.83 0.37 11.79
CA SER A 207 6.56 1.04 10.72
C SER A 207 6.20 2.53 10.59
N ALA A 208 5.01 2.94 10.99
CA ALA A 208 4.63 4.35 11.06
C ALA A 208 5.23 5.06 12.29
N ILE A 209 5.29 4.39 13.46
CA ILE A 209 5.95 4.88 14.68
C ILE A 209 7.46 5.02 14.47
N SER A 210 8.10 3.94 14.01
CA SER A 210 9.54 3.88 13.77
C SER A 210 9.97 4.52 12.46
N ALA A 211 9.05 5.10 11.77
CA ALA A 211 9.28 5.81 10.54
C ALA A 211 10.21 7.02 10.75
N SER A 212 11.40 6.70 11.21
CA SER A 212 12.61 7.33 10.76
C SER A 212 12.66 7.13 9.26
N PRO A 213 12.91 8.14 8.47
CA PRO A 213 12.46 8.21 7.10
C PRO A 213 13.25 7.29 6.20
N ASP A 214 12.63 6.22 5.78
CA ASP A 214 12.89 5.69 4.46
C ASP A 214 12.12 6.48 3.37
N TYR A 215 11.81 7.73 3.66
CA TYR A 215 11.49 8.71 2.64
C TYR A 215 12.78 8.86 1.83
N GLN A 216 12.79 8.35 0.62
CA GLN A 216 13.91 8.55 -0.27
C GLN A 216 13.87 10.00 -0.70
N ASN A 217 14.53 10.84 0.09
CA ASN A 217 14.69 12.24 -0.23
C ASN A 217 15.63 12.36 -1.41
N TYR A 218 15.19 13.02 -2.46
CA TYR A 218 16.00 13.35 -3.61
C TYR A 218 16.48 14.78 -3.51
N ALA A 219 17.63 15.07 -4.09
CA ALA A 219 18.24 16.37 -4.19
C ALA A 219 18.77 16.58 -5.60
N LEU A 220 19.18 17.78 -5.92
CA LEU A 220 19.96 18.05 -7.11
C LEU A 220 21.45 18.13 -6.77
N GLU A 221 22.28 17.44 -7.54
CA GLU A 221 23.73 17.51 -7.53
C GLU A 221 24.19 18.47 -8.64
N PHE A 222 24.95 19.47 -8.23
CA PHE A 222 25.45 20.55 -9.07
C PHE A 222 26.95 20.37 -9.30
N ASN A 223 27.35 20.50 -10.55
CA ASN A 223 28.73 20.57 -10.99
C ASN A 223 28.95 21.90 -11.75
N ASP A 224 30.11 22.06 -12.35
CA ASP A 224 30.46 23.26 -13.11
C ASP A 224 29.37 23.63 -14.15
N ASN A 225 28.87 24.85 -14.03
CA ASN A 225 27.82 25.43 -14.88
C ASN A 225 26.39 25.00 -14.67
N ASP A 226 26.10 24.14 -13.68
CA ASP A 226 24.78 23.67 -13.38
C ASP A 226 23.98 24.71 -12.58
N TYR A 227 22.66 24.76 -12.82
CA TYR A 227 21.76 25.68 -12.12
C TYR A 227 20.30 25.27 -12.22
N VAL A 228 19.48 25.82 -11.31
CA VAL A 228 18.04 25.92 -11.49
C VAL A 228 17.70 27.40 -11.66
N ARG A 229 17.04 27.76 -12.77
CA ARG A 229 16.56 29.12 -13.02
C ARG A 229 15.10 29.22 -12.62
N ILE A 230 14.79 30.14 -11.70
CA ILE A 230 13.44 30.48 -11.28
C ILE A 230 12.94 31.65 -12.10
N GLY A 231 11.70 31.60 -12.61
CA GLY A 231 11.10 32.70 -13.37
C GLY A 231 10.95 33.98 -12.55
N SER A 232 10.70 35.08 -13.22
CA SER A 232 10.39 36.35 -12.54
C SER A 232 8.92 36.33 -12.06
N SER A 233 8.70 36.65 -10.79
CA SER A 233 7.36 36.79 -10.22
C SER A 233 7.29 37.95 -9.23
N SER A 234 6.07 38.48 -8.99
CA SER A 234 5.81 39.50 -7.98
C SER A 234 6.11 38.99 -6.57
N ASP A 235 6.01 37.70 -6.36
CA ASP A 235 6.07 37.07 -5.07
C ASP A 235 7.52 36.84 -4.61
N ILE A 236 8.45 36.67 -5.56
CA ILE A 236 9.86 36.38 -5.27
C ILE A 236 10.74 37.60 -5.50
N ASN A 237 10.65 38.26 -6.65
CA ASN A 237 11.69 39.22 -7.04
C ASN A 237 11.21 40.53 -7.69
N SER A 238 10.04 40.62 -8.31
CA SER A 238 9.63 41.83 -9.01
C SER A 238 8.86 42.83 -8.15
N GLY A 239 8.54 42.46 -6.93
CA GLY A 239 7.87 43.28 -5.92
C GLY A 239 8.81 44.01 -4.96
N ILE A 240 8.24 44.72 -3.99
CA ILE A 240 8.94 45.25 -2.81
C ILE A 240 8.80 44.27 -1.68
N HIS A 241 9.91 43.85 -1.10
CA HIS A 241 9.95 42.86 -0.02
C HIS A 241 10.54 43.49 1.24
N SER A 242 9.68 43.78 2.24
CA SER A 242 10.12 44.23 3.55
C SER A 242 10.53 43.08 4.45
N GLN A 243 9.88 41.93 4.26
CA GLN A 243 10.21 40.68 4.92
C GLN A 243 10.49 39.62 3.87
N HIS A 244 11.42 38.73 4.17
CA HIS A 244 11.78 37.63 3.28
C HIS A 244 12.60 36.60 4.05
N THR A 245 12.39 35.32 3.75
CA THR A 245 13.23 34.23 4.24
C THR A 245 13.56 33.30 3.08
N VAL A 246 14.83 32.91 3.00
CA VAL A 246 15.30 31.87 2.09
C VAL A 246 15.98 30.78 2.91
N GLU A 247 15.53 29.56 2.75
CA GLU A 247 16.08 28.36 3.40
C GLU A 247 16.56 27.37 2.34
N ALA A 248 17.61 26.61 2.66
CA ALA A 248 18.08 25.51 1.85
C ALA A 248 18.87 24.49 2.69
N TRP A 249 18.77 23.22 2.34
CA TRP A 249 19.76 22.21 2.70
C TRP A 249 20.85 22.19 1.62
N PHE A 250 22.11 22.16 2.04
CA PHE A 250 23.25 22.08 1.14
C PHE A 250 24.32 21.11 1.64
N TYR A 251 25.02 20.51 0.70
CA TYR A 251 26.17 19.63 0.95
C TYR A 251 27.29 20.07 0.01
N THR A 252 28.37 20.63 0.54
CA THR A 252 29.54 21.03 -0.25
C THR A 252 30.62 19.95 -0.16
N GLU A 253 31.21 19.62 -1.30
CA GLU A 253 32.32 18.66 -1.35
C GLU A 253 33.64 19.31 -0.85
N ASP A 254 33.85 20.57 -1.20
CA ASP A 254 35.04 21.32 -0.79
C ASP A 254 34.68 22.75 -0.36
N LYS A 255 34.49 22.92 0.96
CA LYS A 255 34.28 24.24 1.55
C LYS A 255 35.47 25.20 1.40
N SER A 256 36.69 24.68 1.20
CA SER A 256 37.94 25.45 1.18
C SER A 256 38.20 26.14 -0.16
N SER A 257 37.41 25.84 -1.18
CA SER A 257 37.54 26.43 -2.52
C SER A 257 37.62 27.96 -2.49
N ASN A 258 38.61 28.50 -3.19
CA ASN A 258 38.81 29.97 -3.33
C ASN A 258 37.82 30.59 -4.30
N THR A 259 37.15 29.81 -5.14
CA THR A 259 36.04 30.26 -5.97
C THR A 259 34.77 30.33 -5.16
N LYS A 260 33.87 31.26 -5.49
CA LYS A 260 32.57 31.34 -4.83
C LYS A 260 31.71 30.20 -5.30
N GLN A 261 31.14 29.49 -4.34
CA GLN A 261 30.16 28.42 -4.53
C GLN A 261 28.78 28.95 -4.13
N VAL A 262 27.92 29.21 -5.11
CA VAL A 262 26.65 29.92 -4.91
C VAL A 262 25.53 28.91 -4.67
N ILE A 263 24.98 28.90 -3.45
CA ILE A 263 23.84 28.06 -3.07
C ILE A 263 22.54 28.66 -3.62
N TYR A 264 22.32 29.95 -3.35
CA TYR A 264 21.15 30.69 -3.79
C TYR A 264 21.52 32.13 -4.12
N GLU A 265 20.91 32.69 -5.15
CA GLU A 265 21.12 34.07 -5.57
C GLU A 265 19.83 34.63 -6.18
N GLN A 266 19.44 35.83 -5.79
CA GLN A 266 18.43 36.63 -6.46
C GLN A 266 18.90 38.08 -6.55
N GLY A 267 18.77 38.68 -7.72
CA GLY A 267 19.10 40.07 -7.92
C GLY A 267 20.18 40.34 -8.90
N GLY A 268 20.90 41.43 -8.71
CA GLY A 268 21.90 41.94 -9.62
C GLY A 268 22.89 42.88 -8.95
N GLY A 269 23.69 43.65 -9.70
CA GLY A 269 24.70 44.54 -9.14
C GLY A 269 24.15 45.70 -8.27
N THR A 270 22.86 46.02 -8.40
CA THR A 270 22.22 47.13 -7.66
C THR A 270 21.46 46.67 -6.45
N ARG A 271 20.75 45.55 -6.53
CA ARG A 271 19.87 45.00 -5.48
C ARG A 271 19.90 43.49 -5.48
N GLY A 272 19.77 42.86 -4.35
CA GLY A 272 19.64 41.40 -4.24
C GLY A 272 19.96 40.83 -2.89
N LEU A 273 19.86 39.50 -2.84
CA LEU A 273 20.27 38.63 -1.73
C LEU A 273 21.10 37.47 -2.29
N ASN A 274 22.05 36.96 -1.53
CA ASN A 274 22.73 35.71 -1.87
C ASN A 274 23.22 34.92 -0.65
N ILE A 275 23.38 33.61 -0.88
CA ILE A 275 23.99 32.66 0.05
C ILE A 275 25.07 31.94 -0.72
N TYR A 276 26.33 32.00 -0.24
CA TYR A 276 27.44 31.37 -0.93
C TYR A 276 28.58 30.97 0.00
N ILE A 277 29.44 30.08 -0.45
CA ILE A 277 30.64 29.63 0.25
C ILE A 277 31.89 30.15 -0.49
N GLN A 278 32.90 30.58 0.26
CA GLN A 278 34.24 30.87 -0.28
C GLN A 278 35.30 30.71 0.83
N SER A 279 36.38 30.02 0.53
CA SER A 279 37.55 29.88 1.43
C SER A 279 37.18 29.46 2.86
N GLY A 280 36.32 28.44 3.01
CA GLY A 280 35.86 27.90 4.30
C GLY A 280 34.78 28.72 5.01
N ARG A 281 34.21 29.71 4.36
CA ARG A 281 33.28 30.68 4.94
C ARG A 281 31.93 30.59 4.22
N LEU A 282 30.86 30.42 4.96
CA LEU A 282 29.49 30.55 4.47
C LEU A 282 29.04 32.01 4.67
N TYR A 283 28.75 32.67 3.58
CA TYR A 283 28.32 34.06 3.53
C TYR A 283 26.81 34.15 3.31
N VAL A 284 26.17 35.11 3.98
CA VAL A 284 24.92 35.72 3.52
C VAL A 284 25.17 37.15 3.11
N GLY A 285 24.53 37.58 2.05
CA GLY A 285 24.65 38.95 1.53
C GLY A 285 23.31 39.54 1.15
N GLY A 286 23.17 40.86 1.42
CA GLY A 286 22.02 41.62 1.01
C GLY A 286 22.40 43.05 0.69
N TRP A 287 21.76 43.65 -0.33
CA TRP A 287 22.05 45.04 -0.76
C TRP A 287 20.86 45.65 -1.51
N ASN A 288 20.70 46.99 -1.36
CA ASN A 288 19.75 47.81 -2.12
C ASN A 288 20.28 49.21 -2.24
N ARG A 289 21.00 49.49 -3.33
CA ARG A 289 21.93 50.60 -3.46
C ARG A 289 21.39 51.87 -4.14
N ARG A 290 20.15 51.90 -4.55
CA ARG A 290 19.56 53.10 -5.14
C ARG A 290 19.25 54.14 -4.04
N SER A 291 19.76 55.37 -4.23
CA SER A 291 19.68 56.45 -3.28
C SER A 291 18.23 56.92 -2.97
N ASN A 292 17.31 56.66 -3.89
CA ASN A 292 15.89 56.99 -3.71
C ASN A 292 15.05 55.88 -3.10
N GLU A 293 15.67 54.79 -2.68
CA GLU A 293 15.01 53.62 -2.12
C GLU A 293 15.39 53.47 -0.62
N SER A 294 16.24 52.53 -0.29
CA SER A 294 16.69 52.31 1.08
C SER A 294 18.14 52.65 1.35
N ASN A 295 18.91 52.96 0.28
CA ASN A 295 20.34 53.28 0.31
C ASN A 295 21.20 52.29 1.12
N TRP A 296 20.84 51.02 1.07
CA TRP A 296 21.59 49.95 1.72
C TRP A 296 22.76 49.54 0.86
N ASN A 297 23.97 49.96 1.22
CA ASN A 297 25.18 49.66 0.43
C ASN A 297 25.54 48.19 0.36
N GLY A 298 25.03 47.40 1.31
CA GLY A 298 25.14 45.95 1.40
C GLY A 298 25.79 45.49 2.71
N THR A 299 25.39 44.31 3.09
CA THR A 299 25.93 43.55 4.23
C THR A 299 26.35 42.19 3.69
N TRP A 300 27.54 41.74 4.02
CA TRP A 300 28.08 40.41 3.71
C TRP A 300 28.85 39.93 4.91
N GLU A 301 28.21 39.07 5.68
CA GLU A 301 28.79 38.46 6.87
C GLU A 301 28.84 36.94 6.74
N TYR A 302 29.72 36.30 7.53
CA TYR A 302 30.00 34.89 7.36
C TYR A 302 30.20 34.15 8.67
N VAL A 303 30.03 32.80 8.58
CA VAL A 303 30.42 31.83 9.60
C VAL A 303 31.38 30.79 9.02
N THR A 304 32.14 30.12 9.90
CA THR A 304 33.15 29.13 9.51
C THR A 304 32.84 27.72 9.98
N SER A 305 31.72 27.52 10.67
CA SER A 305 31.35 26.26 11.32
C SER A 305 30.86 25.16 10.37
N ILE A 306 30.66 25.46 9.06
CA ILE A 306 30.31 24.44 8.06
C ILE A 306 31.44 23.41 7.84
N GLN A 307 31.07 22.20 7.47
CA GLN A 307 32.00 21.12 7.12
C GLN A 307 31.82 20.67 5.66
N SER A 308 32.92 20.21 5.03
CA SER A 308 32.82 19.50 3.75
C SER A 308 32.24 18.10 3.96
N ASN A 309 31.57 17.56 2.97
CA ASN A 309 30.98 16.23 2.97
C ASN A 309 29.95 15.99 4.10
N GLN A 310 29.23 17.06 4.44
CA GLN A 310 28.17 17.02 5.43
C GLN A 310 27.01 17.90 4.96
N TRP A 311 25.78 17.44 5.19
CA TRP A 311 24.60 18.25 5.00
C TRP A 311 24.47 19.31 6.10
N HIS A 312 24.16 20.53 5.70
CA HIS A 312 23.88 21.67 6.58
C HIS A 312 22.60 22.35 6.12
N HIS A 313 21.83 22.85 7.07
CA HIS A 313 20.69 23.72 6.80
C HIS A 313 21.09 25.18 6.97
N VAL A 314 20.81 26.00 5.97
CA VAL A 314 20.99 27.45 6.02
C VAL A 314 19.64 28.15 5.90
N ALA A 315 19.41 29.18 6.73
CA ALA A 315 18.31 30.10 6.53
C ALA A 315 18.84 31.54 6.64
N MET A 316 18.46 32.36 5.65
CA MET A 316 18.69 33.80 5.64
C MET A 316 17.34 34.50 5.77
N THR A 317 17.19 35.36 6.79
CA THR A 317 15.97 36.14 6.96
C THR A 317 16.24 37.63 6.82
N LEU A 318 15.29 38.35 6.24
CA LEU A 318 15.27 39.79 6.11
C LEU A 318 13.99 40.37 6.75
N ASN A 319 14.16 41.41 7.56
CA ASN A 319 13.04 42.22 8.07
C ASN A 319 13.49 43.70 8.12
N GLY A 320 13.33 44.38 7.00
CA GLY A 320 13.85 45.73 6.79
C GLY A 320 12.79 46.72 6.30
N GLY A 321 12.85 47.94 6.85
CA GLY A 321 12.06 49.08 6.41
C GLY A 321 12.70 49.88 5.27
N SER A 322 12.25 51.12 5.09
CA SER A 322 12.81 52.08 4.11
C SER A 322 14.23 52.53 4.45
N GLU A 323 14.62 52.47 5.69
CA GLU A 323 15.94 52.81 6.21
C GLU A 323 16.70 51.54 6.59
N VAL A 324 18.03 51.63 6.62
CA VAL A 324 18.89 50.57 7.13
C VAL A 324 18.71 50.45 8.64
N ALA A 325 18.31 49.30 9.10
CA ALA A 325 18.08 48.99 10.51
C ALA A 325 19.01 47.85 10.99
N ASN A 326 19.42 47.93 12.25
CA ASN A 326 20.20 46.86 12.87
C ASN A 326 19.33 45.61 13.02
N ASN A 327 19.96 44.43 12.97
CA ASN A 327 19.32 43.11 13.10
C ASN A 327 18.25 42.79 12.04
N ALA A 328 18.28 43.48 10.92
CA ALA A 328 17.33 43.28 9.84
C ALA A 328 17.71 42.11 8.89
N LEU A 329 19.00 41.76 8.80
CA LEU A 329 19.50 40.60 8.04
C LEU A 329 20.07 39.58 9.03
N LYS A 330 19.57 38.35 9.01
CA LYS A 330 20.02 37.29 9.92
C LYS A 330 20.43 36.04 9.18
N LEU A 331 21.37 35.29 9.76
CA LEU A 331 21.78 33.96 9.30
C LEU A 331 21.53 32.94 10.42
N TYR A 332 20.86 31.87 10.04
CA TYR A 332 20.73 30.67 10.84
C TYR A 332 21.48 29.53 10.16
N LEU A 333 22.30 28.80 10.91
CA LEU A 333 22.98 27.59 10.48
C LEU A 333 22.53 26.43 11.35
N ASP A 334 22.03 25.36 10.73
CA ASP A 334 21.50 24.17 11.38
C ASP A 334 20.41 24.49 12.44
N GLY A 335 19.67 25.59 12.21
CA GLY A 335 18.60 26.07 13.06
C GLY A 335 19.02 27.05 14.16
N GLU A 336 20.32 27.29 14.34
CA GLU A 336 20.82 28.25 15.34
C GLU A 336 21.10 29.62 14.72
N LEU A 337 20.66 30.69 15.39
CA LEU A 337 20.97 32.07 15.01
C LEU A 337 22.47 32.32 15.20
N VAL A 338 23.19 32.56 14.10
CA VAL A 338 24.64 32.73 14.13
C VAL A 338 25.10 34.15 13.77
N LEU A 339 24.28 34.91 13.02
CA LEU A 339 24.54 36.31 12.67
C LEU A 339 23.25 37.13 12.72
N SER A 340 23.35 38.39 13.11
CA SER A 340 22.27 39.36 13.10
C SER A 340 22.82 40.76 12.80
N GLU A 341 22.55 41.23 11.56
CA GLU A 341 23.28 42.30 10.90
C GLU A 341 22.36 43.40 10.32
N PRO A 342 22.90 44.57 9.97
CA PRO A 342 22.10 45.63 9.37
C PRO A 342 21.54 45.25 8.00
N GLY A 343 20.29 45.66 7.73
CA GLY A 343 19.63 45.46 6.45
C GLY A 343 18.49 46.45 6.22
N SER A 344 17.91 46.41 5.05
CA SER A 344 16.72 47.15 4.65
C SER A 344 15.85 46.37 3.71
N ARG A 345 14.64 46.82 3.41
CA ARG A 345 13.78 46.18 2.40
C ARG A 345 14.45 46.10 1.04
N LEU A 346 14.02 45.13 0.25
CA LEU A 346 14.41 45.00 -1.15
C LEU A 346 13.35 45.59 -2.06
N TRP A 347 13.78 46.29 -3.09
CA TRP A 347 12.96 46.65 -4.23
C TRP A 347 13.09 45.59 -5.33
N GLY A 348 12.22 45.67 -6.34
CA GLY A 348 12.23 44.76 -7.47
C GLY A 348 13.61 44.59 -8.10
N HIS A 349 14.01 43.35 -8.39
CA HIS A 349 15.34 42.93 -8.82
C HIS A 349 15.26 41.74 -9.79
N ASN A 350 16.40 41.23 -10.23
CA ASN A 350 16.48 40.14 -11.20
C ASN A 350 15.98 38.82 -10.56
N PRO A 351 15.55 37.85 -11.41
CA PRO A 351 15.08 36.53 -10.99
C PRO A 351 16.08 35.77 -10.13
N ALA A 352 15.56 34.83 -9.37
CA ALA A 352 16.34 33.95 -8.52
C ALA A 352 16.94 32.75 -9.26
N ASN A 353 18.08 32.27 -8.77
CA ASN A 353 18.75 31.08 -9.27
C ASN A 353 19.29 30.25 -8.09
N ILE A 354 19.30 28.92 -8.26
CA ILE A 354 19.88 27.96 -7.34
C ILE A 354 21.11 27.36 -7.99
N GLY A 355 22.21 27.25 -7.25
CA GLY A 355 23.46 26.64 -7.72
C GLY A 355 24.38 27.53 -8.56
N ARG A 356 23.92 28.70 -9.00
CA ARG A 356 24.74 29.56 -9.87
C ARG A 356 24.29 31.01 -9.93
N THR A 357 25.25 31.93 -10.20
CA THR A 357 24.97 33.32 -10.57
C THR A 357 24.82 33.43 -12.09
N LEU A 358 23.63 33.78 -12.59
CA LEU A 358 23.37 33.87 -14.03
C LEU A 358 23.43 35.30 -14.61
N GLN A 359 23.03 36.32 -13.85
CA GLN A 359 22.84 37.69 -14.35
C GLN A 359 23.75 38.72 -13.68
N GLY A 360 24.78 38.25 -13.01
CA GLY A 360 25.67 39.09 -12.21
C GLY A 360 25.09 39.39 -10.85
N SER A 361 25.90 39.33 -9.82
CA SER A 361 25.51 39.56 -8.43
C SER A 361 26.61 40.34 -7.71
N ARG A 362 26.29 40.82 -6.50
CA ARG A 362 27.25 41.51 -5.67
C ARG A 362 27.66 40.64 -4.49
N TYR A 363 28.95 40.65 -4.19
CA TYR A 363 29.61 39.87 -3.16
C TYR A 363 30.44 40.76 -2.25
N HIS A 364 30.94 40.26 -1.14
CA HIS A 364 31.77 41.02 -0.20
C HIS A 364 32.99 41.71 -0.84
N ASN A 365 33.51 41.18 -1.94
CA ASN A 365 34.69 41.69 -2.66
C ASN A 365 34.38 42.26 -4.05
N GLY A 366 33.14 42.65 -4.33
CA GLY A 366 32.74 43.27 -5.60
C GLY A 366 31.63 42.53 -6.34
N THR A 367 31.43 42.91 -7.62
CA THR A 367 30.44 42.26 -8.48
C THR A 367 31.08 41.11 -9.24
N GLY A 368 30.28 40.11 -9.55
CA GLY A 368 30.70 38.93 -10.33
C GLY A 368 29.57 38.17 -10.95
N ASN A 369 29.92 37.27 -11.86
CA ASN A 369 28.97 36.41 -12.58
C ASN A 369 29.57 35.02 -12.81
N GLY A 370 28.76 34.04 -13.11
CA GLY A 370 29.19 32.69 -13.49
C GLY A 370 29.76 31.84 -12.35
N PHE A 371 29.62 32.27 -11.12
CA PHE A 371 30.02 31.46 -9.96
C PHE A 371 29.02 30.30 -9.76
N THR A 372 29.53 29.08 -9.61
CA THR A 372 28.78 27.84 -9.53
C THR A 372 28.94 27.16 -8.17
N PHE A 373 27.98 26.36 -7.80
CA PHE A 373 28.04 25.46 -6.64
C PHE A 373 28.56 24.09 -7.08
N ASN A 374 29.41 23.46 -6.27
CA ASN A 374 29.82 22.08 -6.44
C ASN A 374 29.38 21.31 -5.19
N GLY A 375 28.41 20.39 -5.37
CA GLY A 375 27.79 19.64 -4.30
C GLY A 375 26.29 19.48 -4.51
N LYS A 376 25.55 19.32 -3.40
CA LYS A 376 24.12 19.01 -3.47
C LYS A 376 23.29 20.08 -2.77
N ILE A 377 22.13 20.38 -3.33
CA ILE A 377 21.15 21.32 -2.76
C ILE A 377 19.78 20.66 -2.77
N ASP A 378 19.04 20.90 -1.69
CA ASP A 378 17.68 20.40 -1.50
C ASP A 378 16.85 21.34 -0.63
N GLU A 379 15.53 21.11 -0.60
CA GLU A 379 14.60 21.79 0.29
C GLU A 379 14.72 23.32 0.25
N VAL A 380 14.78 23.86 -0.95
CA VAL A 380 14.86 25.32 -1.11
C VAL A 380 13.48 25.92 -0.89
N ARG A 381 13.37 26.75 0.14
CA ARG A 381 12.12 27.37 0.59
C ARG A 381 12.25 28.87 0.55
N ILE A 382 11.24 29.53 0.01
CA ILE A 382 11.15 31.00 -0.04
C ILE A 382 9.86 31.42 0.64
N TRP A 383 9.98 32.32 1.62
CA TRP A 383 8.87 32.84 2.40
C TRP A 383 8.77 34.35 2.29
N ASN A 384 7.56 34.89 2.33
CA ASN A 384 7.31 36.33 2.30
C ASN A 384 7.29 36.99 3.71
N VAL A 385 7.74 36.26 4.73
CA VAL A 385 7.86 36.69 6.12
C VAL A 385 9.28 36.49 6.63
N GLU A 386 9.66 37.22 7.72
CA GLU A 386 10.80 36.85 8.55
C GLU A 386 10.44 35.65 9.40
N ARG A 387 11.10 34.52 9.23
CA ARG A 387 10.92 33.36 10.09
C ARG A 387 11.79 33.46 11.35
N THR A 388 11.20 33.13 12.47
CA THR A 388 11.87 33.03 13.78
C THR A 388 12.71 31.76 13.88
N GLN A 389 13.65 31.71 14.82
CA GLN A 389 14.45 30.50 15.09
C GLN A 389 13.57 29.28 15.42
N ASP A 390 12.53 29.48 16.22
CA ASP A 390 11.61 28.40 16.61
C ASP A 390 10.85 27.84 15.39
N GLU A 391 10.38 28.69 14.50
CA GLU A 391 9.71 28.27 13.27
C GLU A 391 10.63 27.54 12.30
N ILE A 392 11.89 28.00 12.17
CA ILE A 392 12.92 27.34 11.37
C ILE A 392 13.21 25.96 11.98
N ASN A 393 13.47 25.89 13.29
CA ASN A 393 13.75 24.63 13.98
C ASN A 393 12.60 23.63 13.92
N ALA A 394 11.36 24.11 14.02
CA ALA A 394 10.17 23.26 13.93
C ALA A 394 10.01 22.59 12.55
N LYS A 395 10.59 23.16 11.48
CA LYS A 395 10.32 22.73 10.12
C LYS A 395 11.55 22.35 9.28
N LYS A 396 12.78 22.74 9.69
CA LYS A 396 13.99 22.51 8.88
C LYS A 396 14.23 21.04 8.50
N ASP A 397 13.92 20.14 9.42
CA ASP A 397 14.11 18.69 9.25
C ASP A 397 12.87 17.96 8.71
N THR A 398 11.83 18.71 8.29
CA THR A 398 10.56 18.13 7.83
C THR A 398 10.28 18.51 6.37
N VAL A 399 9.70 17.60 5.62
CA VAL A 399 9.14 17.90 4.29
C VAL A 399 7.87 18.71 4.48
N LEU A 400 7.77 19.86 3.79
CA LEU A 400 6.59 20.72 3.85
C LEU A 400 5.47 20.16 2.97
N THR A 401 4.24 20.57 3.28
CA THR A 401 3.05 20.22 2.48
C THR A 401 2.93 21.07 1.22
N GLY A 402 3.56 22.26 1.21
CA GLY A 402 3.37 23.30 0.19
C GLY A 402 2.16 24.20 0.45
N GLU A 403 1.48 24.02 1.56
CA GLU A 403 0.28 24.79 1.99
C GLU A 403 0.56 25.65 3.23
N GLU A 404 1.82 25.70 3.67
CA GLU A 404 2.21 26.48 4.82
C GLU A 404 1.89 27.97 4.60
N PRO A 405 1.31 28.64 5.60
CA PRO A 405 1.08 30.09 5.53
C PRO A 405 2.38 30.84 5.21
N ASP A 406 2.29 31.85 4.36
CA ASP A 406 3.40 32.73 3.97
C ASP A 406 4.54 32.03 3.20
N LEU A 407 4.42 30.76 2.84
CA LEU A 407 5.32 30.08 1.92
C LEU A 407 5.08 30.60 0.49
N THR A 408 6.12 31.09 -0.16
CA THR A 408 6.05 31.68 -1.51
C THR A 408 6.44 30.69 -2.59
N ALA A 409 7.47 29.89 -2.35
CA ALA A 409 7.90 28.83 -3.24
C ALA A 409 8.63 27.73 -2.46
N TYR A 410 8.52 26.50 -2.95
CA TYR A 410 9.14 25.34 -2.34
C TYR A 410 9.60 24.32 -3.37
N TYR A 411 10.92 24.14 -3.45
CA TYR A 411 11.58 23.19 -4.33
C TYR A 411 12.15 22.05 -3.49
N ASN A 412 11.40 20.96 -3.39
CA ASN A 412 11.78 19.77 -2.63
C ASN A 412 12.47 18.71 -3.48
N PHE A 413 12.64 18.95 -4.78
CA PHE A 413 13.33 18.10 -5.76
C PHE A 413 12.93 16.61 -5.72
N GLN A 414 11.64 16.33 -5.52
CA GLN A 414 11.15 14.95 -5.44
C GLN A 414 10.75 14.36 -6.80
N GLU A 415 10.90 15.08 -7.88
CA GLU A 415 10.63 14.63 -9.25
C GLU A 415 11.52 13.46 -9.68
N ASN A 416 12.77 13.45 -9.20
CA ASN A 416 13.78 12.41 -9.49
C ASN A 416 13.99 12.14 -10.98
N ASN A 417 13.54 13.03 -11.84
CA ASN A 417 13.78 12.98 -13.29
C ASN A 417 13.36 14.28 -13.97
N GLY A 418 13.82 14.46 -15.21
CA GLY A 418 13.44 15.60 -16.04
C GLY A 418 14.23 16.87 -15.77
N VAL A 419 13.75 17.97 -16.34
CA VAL A 419 14.42 19.29 -16.34
C VAL A 419 13.57 20.38 -15.66
N LEU A 420 12.51 19.98 -14.99
CA LEU A 420 11.60 20.87 -14.26
C LEU A 420 11.82 20.68 -12.76
N ALA A 421 12.08 21.76 -12.04
CA ALA A 421 12.00 21.82 -10.59
C ALA A 421 10.63 22.42 -10.25
N ASN A 422 9.70 21.60 -9.80
CA ASN A 422 8.35 22.06 -9.47
C ASN A 422 8.39 22.92 -8.22
N ASP A 423 7.68 24.05 -8.29
CA ASP A 423 7.24 24.74 -7.10
C ASP A 423 6.06 23.95 -6.50
N THR A 424 6.29 23.30 -5.37
CA THR A 424 5.27 22.48 -4.71
C THR A 424 4.32 23.31 -3.85
N GLN A 425 4.50 24.64 -3.77
CA GLN A 425 3.56 25.54 -3.13
C GLN A 425 2.26 25.61 -3.97
N THR A 426 1.11 25.45 -3.33
CA THR A 426 -0.16 25.21 -4.03
C THR A 426 -0.84 26.45 -4.60
N GLN A 427 -0.49 27.65 -4.12
CA GLN A 427 -1.13 28.92 -4.50
C GLN A 427 -0.31 29.73 -5.51
N SER A 428 0.92 29.33 -5.81
CA SER A 428 1.80 29.96 -6.79
C SER A 428 2.33 28.94 -7.79
N ASN A 429 2.91 29.42 -8.88
CA ASN A 429 3.54 28.56 -9.88
C ASN A 429 4.85 29.20 -10.31
N ASN A 430 5.85 29.10 -9.41
CA ASN A 430 7.19 29.60 -9.64
C ASN A 430 8.14 28.48 -10.11
N ASN A 431 7.70 27.56 -10.95
CA ASN A 431 8.51 26.43 -11.41
C ASN A 431 9.87 26.87 -11.93
N GLY A 432 10.90 26.13 -11.52
CA GLY A 432 12.27 26.31 -11.98
C GLY A 432 12.62 25.42 -13.18
N THR A 433 13.56 25.87 -13.98
CA THR A 433 14.15 25.03 -15.06
C THR A 433 15.54 24.58 -14.66
N ILE A 434 15.75 23.27 -14.60
CA ILE A 434 17.03 22.62 -14.30
C ILE A 434 17.89 22.62 -15.56
N SER A 435 19.15 23.01 -15.43
CA SER A 435 20.15 22.97 -16.49
C SER A 435 21.43 22.30 -15.95
N GLY A 436 21.75 21.13 -16.44
CA GLY A 436 22.95 20.36 -16.12
C GLY A 436 22.81 19.49 -14.86
N ALA A 437 22.28 20.01 -13.77
CA ALA A 437 22.22 19.30 -12.49
C ALA A 437 21.55 17.93 -12.59
N SER A 438 22.08 16.96 -11.85
CA SER A 438 21.62 15.58 -11.82
C SER A 438 20.91 15.24 -10.52
N TRP A 439 20.05 14.23 -10.57
CA TRP A 439 19.30 13.75 -9.41
C TRP A 439 20.17 12.86 -8.52
N THR A 440 20.09 13.07 -7.21
CA THR A 440 20.88 12.35 -6.20
C THR A 440 20.09 12.19 -4.90
N SER A 441 20.66 11.52 -3.89
CA SER A 441 20.03 11.42 -2.57
C SER A 441 20.16 12.73 -1.79
N GLY A 442 19.05 13.14 -1.17
CA GLY A 442 18.94 14.35 -0.35
C GLY A 442 19.38 14.18 1.11
N PRO A 443 19.20 15.23 1.95
CA PRO A 443 19.49 15.17 3.38
C PRO A 443 18.56 14.20 4.12
N PRO A 444 18.96 13.72 5.31
CA PRO A 444 18.09 12.90 6.15
C PRO A 444 17.02 13.81 6.81
N LEU A 445 15.88 13.93 6.17
CA LEU A 445 14.75 14.68 6.71
C LEU A 445 13.90 13.80 7.60
N SER A 446 13.35 14.35 8.67
CA SER A 446 12.33 13.70 9.46
C SER A 446 10.98 13.76 8.74
N LYS A 447 10.12 12.76 8.96
CA LYS A 447 8.79 12.73 8.37
C LYS A 447 7.91 13.89 8.83
N MET A 448 6.93 14.20 7.99
CA MET A 448 5.83 15.07 8.35
C MET A 448 5.11 14.56 9.60
N ASN A 449 5.06 15.35 10.65
CA ASN A 449 4.06 15.24 11.69
C ASN A 449 2.80 15.93 11.15
N ASN A 450 1.66 15.22 11.12
CA ASN A 450 0.39 15.62 10.52
C ASN A 450 0.46 15.75 8.99
N SER A 451 0.32 14.61 8.31
CA SER A 451 0.21 14.58 6.85
C SER A 451 -1.17 15.05 6.44
N SER A 452 -1.26 16.23 5.84
CA SER A 452 -2.49 16.77 5.25
C SER A 452 -2.36 16.83 3.74
N PHE A 453 -3.30 16.20 3.05
CA PHE A 453 -3.39 16.16 1.59
C PHE A 453 -4.71 16.78 1.17
N VAL A 454 -4.66 17.99 0.61
CA VAL A 454 -5.83 18.74 0.16
C VAL A 454 -5.67 19.03 -1.33
N ASP A 455 -6.73 18.77 -2.11
CA ASP A 455 -6.79 19.02 -3.56
C ASP A 455 -5.65 18.34 -4.36
N ARG A 456 -5.27 17.10 -3.98
CA ARG A 456 -4.12 16.40 -4.56
C ARG A 456 -4.47 15.08 -5.22
N THR A 457 -3.66 14.72 -6.20
CA THR A 457 -3.61 13.35 -6.74
C THR A 457 -2.29 12.72 -6.33
N ILE A 458 -2.35 11.63 -5.57
CA ILE A 458 -1.20 10.89 -5.05
C ILE A 458 -1.18 9.51 -5.68
N ASN A 459 -0.01 9.07 -6.12
CA ASN A 459 0.20 7.71 -6.60
C ASN A 459 1.13 6.97 -5.62
N LEU A 460 0.60 6.00 -4.90
CA LEU A 460 1.38 5.24 -3.90
C LEU A 460 2.54 4.45 -4.50
N SER A 461 2.51 4.16 -5.81
CA SER A 461 3.64 3.50 -6.48
C SER A 461 4.93 4.33 -6.47
N THR A 462 4.84 5.65 -6.28
CA THR A 462 6.00 6.55 -6.18
C THR A 462 6.60 6.61 -4.78
N TYR A 463 5.91 6.08 -3.78
CA TYR A 463 6.39 6.02 -2.40
C TYR A 463 7.22 4.76 -2.17
N LYS A 464 8.21 4.84 -1.27
CA LYS A 464 9.00 3.67 -0.88
C LYS A 464 8.07 2.56 -0.36
N ASP A 465 8.29 1.34 -0.84
CA ASP A 465 7.45 0.17 -0.52
C ASP A 465 5.96 0.41 -0.73
N LYS A 466 5.58 1.42 -1.54
CA LYS A 466 4.20 1.85 -1.78
C LYS A 466 3.45 2.24 -0.50
N LYS A 467 4.16 2.81 0.49
CA LYS A 467 3.62 3.14 1.80
C LYS A 467 3.61 4.65 2.04
N LEU A 468 2.44 5.19 2.35
CA LEU A 468 2.24 6.50 2.94
C LEU A 468 2.13 6.31 4.46
N LEU A 469 3.16 6.73 5.19
CA LEU A 469 3.28 6.49 6.63
C LEU A 469 3.27 7.81 7.39
N SER A 470 2.62 7.87 8.56
CA SER A 470 2.70 9.00 9.50
C SER A 470 2.76 8.50 10.94
N SER A 471 3.62 9.10 11.76
CA SER A 471 3.64 8.87 13.21
C SER A 471 2.56 9.64 13.96
N SER A 472 1.71 10.40 13.26
CA SER A 472 0.57 11.16 13.78
C SER A 472 -0.57 11.14 12.75
N ASP A 473 -1.56 12.00 12.88
CA ASP A 473 -2.75 11.98 12.02
C ASP A 473 -2.44 12.13 10.52
N ILE A 474 -3.26 11.49 9.69
CA ILE A 474 -3.33 11.70 8.25
C ILE A 474 -4.70 12.28 7.91
N THR A 475 -4.71 13.41 7.22
CA THR A 475 -5.94 14.01 6.66
C THR A 475 -5.88 13.99 5.14
N ILE A 476 -6.91 13.45 4.49
CA ILE A 476 -7.07 13.41 3.03
C ILE A 476 -8.40 14.09 2.71
N SER A 477 -8.34 15.24 2.03
CA SER A 477 -9.49 16.08 1.73
C SER A 477 -9.51 16.46 0.25
N ASN A 478 -10.66 16.26 -0.41
CA ASN A 478 -10.84 16.55 -1.84
C ASN A 478 -9.70 15.99 -2.73
N SER A 479 -9.21 14.80 -2.42
CA SER A 479 -7.99 14.25 -3.00
C SER A 479 -8.21 12.87 -3.58
N THR A 480 -7.38 12.49 -4.56
CA THR A 480 -7.37 11.15 -5.14
C THR A 480 -6.08 10.43 -4.76
N ILE A 481 -6.20 9.22 -4.21
CA ILE A 481 -5.05 8.35 -3.93
C ILE A 481 -5.17 7.09 -4.75
N ASN A 482 -4.14 6.82 -5.54
CA ASN A 482 -4.07 5.65 -6.42
C ASN A 482 -3.10 4.60 -5.86
N GLY A 483 -3.60 3.37 -5.72
CA GLY A 483 -2.82 2.21 -5.30
C GLY A 483 -2.13 1.47 -6.45
N PRO A 484 -1.63 0.28 -6.18
CA PRO A 484 -1.71 -0.45 -4.91
C PRO A 484 -0.75 0.11 -3.84
N GLY A 485 -1.09 -0.10 -2.56
CA GLY A 485 -0.21 0.32 -1.47
C GLY A 485 -0.86 0.41 -0.09
N TYR A 486 -0.24 1.23 0.76
CA TYR A 486 -0.61 1.34 2.17
C TYR A 486 -0.72 2.80 2.59
N ILE A 487 -1.73 3.13 3.37
CA ILE A 487 -1.88 4.39 4.10
C ILE A 487 -1.89 4.02 5.58
N VAL A 488 -0.87 4.40 6.32
CA VAL A 488 -0.67 3.95 7.71
C VAL A 488 -0.38 5.12 8.63
N SER A 489 -1.10 5.20 9.74
CA SER A 489 -0.93 6.22 10.77
C SER A 489 -0.82 5.59 12.16
N ASP A 490 0.09 6.11 13.00
CA ASP A 490 0.05 5.85 14.45
C ASP A 490 -0.95 6.77 15.19
N GLY A 491 -1.53 7.75 14.51
CA GLY A 491 -2.64 8.57 14.96
C GLY A 491 -3.95 8.19 14.26
N ASN A 492 -4.76 9.20 13.97
CA ASN A 492 -6.01 9.08 13.26
C ASN A 492 -5.83 9.13 11.74
N ILE A 493 -6.79 8.59 11.01
CA ILE A 493 -6.92 8.82 9.57
C ILE A 493 -8.28 9.46 9.30
N ILE A 494 -8.28 10.61 8.63
CA ILE A 494 -9.46 11.39 8.26
C ILE A 494 -9.51 11.50 6.74
N ILE A 495 -10.56 10.97 6.12
CA ILE A 495 -10.80 11.02 4.66
C ILE A 495 -12.15 11.70 4.43
N ASN A 496 -12.14 12.84 3.74
CA ASN A 496 -13.36 13.63 3.59
C ASN A 496 -13.44 14.40 2.25
N SER A 497 -14.49 15.19 2.08
CA SER A 497 -14.62 16.20 1.02
C SER A 497 -14.47 15.64 -0.41
N ASN A 498 -15.20 14.58 -0.75
CA ASN A 498 -15.18 13.91 -2.06
C ASN A 498 -13.85 13.25 -2.43
N SER A 499 -13.08 12.84 -1.43
CA SER A 499 -11.85 12.09 -1.68
C SER A 499 -12.13 10.72 -2.27
N VAL A 500 -11.23 10.25 -3.16
CA VAL A 500 -11.31 8.96 -3.82
C VAL A 500 -10.04 8.16 -3.56
N ILE A 501 -10.19 7.00 -2.95
CA ILE A 501 -9.11 6.04 -2.75
C ILE A 501 -9.32 4.89 -3.73
N SER A 502 -8.43 4.73 -4.71
CA SER A 502 -8.58 3.75 -5.78
C SER A 502 -7.43 2.75 -5.82
N GLY A 503 -7.71 1.54 -6.29
CA GLY A 503 -6.75 0.44 -6.30
C GLY A 503 -6.80 -0.37 -5.01
N ASP A 504 -5.92 -1.36 -4.92
CA ASP A 504 -5.79 -2.24 -3.76
C ASP A 504 -4.99 -1.54 -2.66
N ILE A 505 -5.69 -0.93 -1.71
CA ILE A 505 -5.06 -0.13 -0.66
C ILE A 505 -5.45 -0.64 0.74
N TYR A 506 -4.46 -0.74 1.62
CA TYR A 506 -4.65 -0.95 3.05
C TYR A 506 -4.61 0.39 3.76
N ILE A 507 -5.65 0.70 4.53
CA ILE A 507 -5.78 1.89 5.37
C ILE A 507 -5.75 1.42 6.82
N VAL A 508 -4.67 1.73 7.52
CA VAL A 508 -4.38 1.17 8.85
C VAL A 508 -4.04 2.29 9.82
N CYS A 509 -4.71 2.35 10.97
CA CYS A 509 -4.39 3.33 12.00
C CYS A 509 -4.50 2.76 13.42
N SER A 510 -3.67 3.29 14.33
CA SER A 510 -3.77 2.99 15.76
C SER A 510 -4.88 3.80 16.45
N GLY A 511 -5.20 4.96 15.93
CA GLY A 511 -6.27 5.84 16.37
C GLY A 511 -7.60 5.60 15.65
N ASP A 512 -8.37 6.67 15.51
CA ASP A 512 -9.69 6.67 14.89
C ASP A 512 -9.60 6.75 13.35
N LEU A 513 -10.51 6.06 12.69
CA LEU A 513 -10.73 6.17 11.23
C LEU A 513 -12.04 6.89 10.96
N TYR A 514 -11.96 8.09 10.37
CA TYR A 514 -13.11 8.88 9.96
C TYR A 514 -13.17 9.01 8.45
N VAL A 515 -14.25 8.55 7.85
CA VAL A 515 -14.50 8.66 6.40
C VAL A 515 -15.84 9.33 6.18
N SER A 516 -15.85 10.46 5.48
CA SER A 516 -17.09 11.16 5.16
C SER A 516 -17.09 11.69 3.73
N ASN A 517 -18.28 11.64 3.09
CA ASN A 517 -18.48 12.16 1.73
C ASN A 517 -17.38 11.71 0.75
N SER A 518 -16.99 10.44 0.79
CA SER A 518 -15.81 9.93 0.06
C SER A 518 -16.05 8.54 -0.50
N GLN A 519 -15.17 8.11 -1.40
CA GLN A 519 -15.21 6.79 -2.00
C GLN A 519 -13.92 6.01 -1.68
N LEU A 520 -14.06 4.84 -1.09
CA LEU A 520 -12.98 3.89 -0.82
C LEU A 520 -13.14 2.66 -1.71
N GLY A 521 -12.15 2.40 -2.56
CA GLY A 521 -12.23 1.40 -3.61
C GLY A 521 -13.13 1.82 -4.78
N THR A 522 -13.03 1.14 -5.90
CA THR A 522 -13.85 1.42 -7.11
C THR A 522 -14.65 0.22 -7.56
N SER A 523 -14.30 -0.98 -7.09
CA SER A 523 -14.99 -2.25 -7.36
C SER A 523 -14.54 -3.31 -6.37
N LEU A 524 -15.15 -4.50 -6.40
CA LEU A 524 -14.72 -5.64 -5.58
C LEU A 524 -13.36 -6.22 -6.02
N SER A 525 -12.88 -5.91 -7.22
CA SER A 525 -11.53 -6.26 -7.71
C SER A 525 -10.50 -5.14 -7.51
N SER A 526 -10.93 -3.93 -7.15
CA SER A 526 -10.10 -2.78 -6.82
C SER A 526 -10.60 -2.21 -5.49
N SER A 527 -10.33 -2.94 -4.42
CA SER A 527 -10.97 -2.79 -3.11
C SER A 527 -9.97 -2.41 -2.03
N VAL A 528 -10.48 -1.82 -0.96
CA VAL A 528 -9.68 -1.44 0.20
C VAL A 528 -9.82 -2.43 1.34
N VAL A 529 -8.78 -2.50 2.17
CA VAL A 529 -8.85 -3.10 3.51
C VAL A 529 -8.66 -1.97 4.51
N THR A 530 -9.60 -1.79 5.43
CA THR A 530 -9.44 -0.80 6.50
C THR A 530 -9.33 -1.51 7.85
N TYR A 531 -8.39 -1.05 8.68
CA TYR A 531 -8.17 -1.53 10.03
C TYR A 531 -7.93 -0.36 10.97
N SER A 532 -8.69 -0.27 12.06
CA SER A 532 -8.48 0.74 13.09
C SER A 532 -8.58 0.14 14.49
N LYS A 533 -7.75 0.63 15.41
CA LYS A 533 -7.78 0.30 16.83
C LYS A 533 -8.64 1.27 17.65
N GLY A 534 -8.94 2.43 17.13
CA GLY A 534 -9.82 3.42 17.69
C GLY A 534 -11.27 3.27 17.20
N ARG A 535 -11.97 4.38 17.14
CA ARG A 535 -13.31 4.48 16.59
C ARG A 535 -13.27 4.37 15.06
N THR A 536 -14.17 3.62 14.47
CA THR A 536 -14.36 3.56 13.02
C THR A 536 -15.69 4.22 12.66
N TYR A 537 -15.64 5.27 11.84
CA TYR A 537 -16.82 6.06 11.48
C TYR A 537 -16.87 6.30 9.97
N TYR A 538 -17.99 5.93 9.34
CA TYR A 538 -18.26 6.19 7.94
C TYR A 538 -19.57 6.96 7.78
N GLN A 539 -19.56 8.01 6.97
CA GLN A 539 -20.73 8.82 6.69
C GLN A 539 -20.80 9.23 5.21
N ASN A 540 -21.99 9.14 4.61
CA ASN A 540 -22.26 9.56 3.22
C ASN A 540 -21.20 9.07 2.22
N SER A 541 -20.74 7.82 2.38
CA SER A 541 -19.59 7.30 1.65
C SER A 541 -19.90 5.99 0.94
N THR A 542 -19.16 5.72 -0.13
CA THR A 542 -19.21 4.43 -0.83
C THR A 542 -17.93 3.65 -0.58
N ILE A 543 -18.05 2.39 -0.16
CA ILE A 543 -16.91 1.55 0.21
C ILE A 543 -16.97 0.23 -0.58
N TYR A 544 -15.88 -0.10 -1.27
CA TYR A 544 -15.64 -1.43 -1.84
C TYR A 544 -14.49 -2.07 -1.09
N GLY A 545 -14.75 -3.10 -0.28
CA GLY A 545 -13.68 -3.72 0.46
C GLY A 545 -14.04 -4.46 1.72
N LEU A 546 -13.03 -4.63 2.58
CA LEU A 546 -13.13 -5.21 3.90
C LEU A 546 -12.93 -4.13 4.97
N VAL A 547 -13.92 -3.95 5.81
CA VAL A 547 -13.84 -3.08 6.98
C VAL A 547 -13.57 -3.96 8.21
N ILE A 548 -12.45 -3.72 8.89
CA ILE A 548 -12.10 -4.35 10.17
C ILE A 548 -12.10 -3.28 11.25
N SER A 549 -13.03 -3.37 12.19
CA SER A 549 -13.09 -2.48 13.35
C SER A 549 -12.71 -3.24 14.61
N ASN A 550 -11.58 -2.86 15.20
CA ASN A 550 -11.02 -3.52 16.38
C ASN A 550 -10.95 -2.60 17.60
N GLY A 551 -11.63 -1.47 17.55
CA GLY A 551 -11.62 -0.46 18.61
C GLY A 551 -12.90 -0.40 19.42
N ASN A 552 -13.25 0.82 19.85
CA ASN A 552 -14.36 1.07 20.77
C ASN A 552 -15.73 1.07 20.10
N SER A 553 -15.81 1.53 18.85
CA SER A 553 -17.09 1.58 18.11
C SER A 553 -16.90 1.49 16.59
N LEU A 554 -17.92 0.98 15.93
CA LEU A 554 -18.13 1.03 14.49
C LEU A 554 -19.46 1.73 14.21
N GLU A 555 -19.42 2.78 13.39
CA GLU A 555 -20.63 3.50 12.98
C GLU A 555 -20.67 3.63 11.45
N LEU A 556 -21.77 3.18 10.85
CA LEU A 556 -22.01 3.21 9.40
C LEU A 556 -23.29 4.02 9.14
N ASN A 557 -23.13 5.28 8.67
CA ASN A 557 -24.24 6.20 8.50
C ASN A 557 -24.38 6.65 7.03
N SER A 558 -25.52 6.37 6.41
CA SER A 558 -25.82 6.76 5.01
C SER A 558 -24.75 6.27 4.03
N ILE A 559 -24.36 5.00 4.13
CA ILE A 559 -23.31 4.42 3.31
C ILE A 559 -23.83 3.44 2.26
N ASN A 560 -23.05 3.26 1.20
CA ASN A 560 -23.15 2.12 0.29
C ASN A 560 -21.88 1.27 0.45
N HIS A 561 -21.98 0.13 1.12
CA HIS A 561 -20.86 -0.78 1.30
C HIS A 561 -21.01 -2.03 0.45
N PHE A 562 -20.00 -2.32 -0.37
CA PHE A 562 -19.89 -3.51 -1.21
C PHE A 562 -18.72 -4.35 -0.70
N GLY A 563 -19.01 -5.44 0.02
CA GLY A 563 -17.96 -6.29 0.55
C GLY A 563 -18.24 -6.87 1.94
N ALA A 564 -17.24 -6.81 2.81
CA ALA A 564 -17.29 -7.47 4.10
C ALA A 564 -17.04 -6.49 5.26
N VAL A 565 -17.75 -6.70 6.35
CA VAL A 565 -17.53 -6.01 7.62
C VAL A 565 -17.19 -7.05 8.68
N LEU A 566 -16.05 -6.90 9.34
CA LEU A 566 -15.66 -7.67 10.52
C LEU A 566 -15.57 -6.73 11.73
N ASN A 567 -16.49 -6.89 12.65
CA ASN A 567 -16.60 -6.03 13.82
C ASN A 567 -16.22 -6.76 15.11
N HIS A 568 -15.18 -6.28 15.77
CA HIS A 568 -14.78 -6.67 17.12
C HIS A 568 -15.21 -5.65 18.19
N SER A 569 -15.67 -4.46 17.76
CA SER A 569 -16.04 -3.37 18.65
C SER A 569 -17.34 -3.68 19.41
N PRO A 570 -17.41 -3.32 20.71
CA PRO A 570 -18.60 -3.56 21.53
C PRO A 570 -19.82 -2.72 21.11
N ALA A 571 -19.62 -1.58 20.50
CA ALA A 571 -20.67 -0.72 19.96
C ALA A 571 -20.62 -0.75 18.44
N PHE A 572 -21.67 -1.29 17.81
CA PHE A 572 -21.81 -1.28 16.35
C PHE A 572 -23.18 -0.71 15.97
N THR A 573 -23.15 0.41 15.26
CA THR A 573 -24.35 1.11 14.81
C THR A 573 -24.42 1.14 13.28
N ILE A 574 -25.58 0.79 12.73
CA ILE A 574 -25.93 1.03 11.34
C ILE A 574 -27.02 2.10 11.32
N GLY A 575 -26.65 3.32 10.90
CA GLY A 575 -27.54 4.48 10.85
C GLY A 575 -28.43 4.50 9.60
N ASN A 576 -29.20 5.58 9.46
CA ASN A 576 -30.18 5.76 8.38
C ASN A 576 -29.60 5.54 6.98
N ASN A 577 -30.42 4.95 6.09
CA ASN A 577 -30.12 4.80 4.65
C ASN A 577 -28.77 4.14 4.34
N SER A 578 -28.34 3.20 5.18
CA SER A 578 -27.11 2.44 4.97
C SER A 578 -27.40 1.12 4.27
N SER A 579 -26.74 0.88 3.14
CA SER A 579 -26.86 -0.35 2.35
C SER A 579 -25.54 -1.11 2.38
N ILE A 580 -25.55 -2.35 2.89
CA ILE A 580 -24.41 -3.26 2.87
C ILE A 580 -24.76 -4.42 1.94
N ILE A 581 -23.99 -4.57 0.85
CA ILE A 581 -24.11 -5.67 -0.10
C ILE A 581 -22.90 -6.57 0.05
N GLY A 582 -23.08 -7.67 0.79
CA GLY A 582 -21.99 -8.56 1.14
C GLY A 582 -22.24 -9.37 2.39
N SER A 583 -21.38 -9.25 3.39
CA SER A 583 -21.49 -9.96 4.66
C SER A 583 -21.06 -9.09 5.84
N VAL A 584 -21.79 -9.19 6.94
CA VAL A 584 -21.46 -8.57 8.22
C VAL A 584 -21.22 -9.67 9.25
N VAL A 585 -20.01 -9.71 9.77
CA VAL A 585 -19.60 -10.61 10.86
C VAL A 585 -19.30 -9.76 12.09
N SER A 586 -20.12 -9.89 13.13
CA SER A 586 -20.01 -9.08 14.33
C SER A 586 -19.82 -9.93 15.57
N LYS A 587 -18.90 -9.49 16.43
CA LYS A 587 -18.71 -10.10 17.76
C LYS A 587 -19.90 -9.86 18.68
N TYR A 588 -20.59 -8.72 18.49
CA TYR A 588 -21.70 -8.27 19.34
C TYR A 588 -22.94 -7.92 18.52
N SER A 589 -24.02 -7.57 19.20
CA SER A 589 -25.26 -7.09 18.58
C SER A 589 -25.03 -5.80 17.78
N VAL A 590 -25.82 -5.62 16.73
CA VAL A 590 -25.83 -4.43 15.89
C VAL A 590 -27.03 -3.56 16.24
N ASP A 591 -26.80 -2.29 16.48
CA ASP A 591 -27.86 -1.31 16.69
C ASP A 591 -28.24 -0.66 15.35
N PHE A 592 -29.46 -0.97 14.88
CA PHE A 592 -30.01 -0.32 13.70
C PHE A 592 -30.74 0.95 14.12
N GLN A 593 -30.18 2.12 13.76
CA GLN A 593 -30.75 3.42 14.07
C GLN A 593 -31.40 4.03 12.82
N GLY A 594 -32.72 4.22 12.86
CA GLY A 594 -33.47 4.88 11.81
C GLY A 594 -33.95 3.93 10.69
N SER A 595 -34.48 4.52 9.62
CA SER A 595 -35.16 3.79 8.54
C SER A 595 -34.27 3.62 7.30
N GLY A 596 -34.57 2.58 6.50
CA GLY A 596 -33.99 2.39 5.17
C GLY A 596 -32.62 1.72 5.15
N SER A 597 -32.14 1.18 6.27
CA SER A 597 -30.88 0.44 6.28
C SER A 597 -31.08 -1.03 5.93
N SER A 598 -30.12 -1.62 5.20
CA SER A 598 -30.20 -3.03 4.82
C SER A 598 -28.84 -3.71 4.76
N ILE A 599 -28.84 -5.02 5.06
CA ILE A 599 -27.74 -5.94 4.79
C ILE A 599 -28.27 -6.96 3.78
N ASN A 600 -27.66 -7.00 2.60
CA ASN A 600 -28.03 -7.91 1.53
C ASN A 600 -26.86 -8.85 1.22
N ARG A 601 -27.16 -10.12 1.02
CA ARG A 601 -26.18 -11.08 0.55
C ARG A 601 -25.59 -10.63 -0.78
N GLY A 602 -24.26 -10.57 -0.88
CA GLY A 602 -23.55 -10.16 -2.09
C GLY A 602 -22.20 -10.85 -2.23
N ASN A 603 -21.52 -10.53 -3.31
CA ASN A 603 -20.14 -10.95 -3.49
C ASN A 603 -19.22 -10.20 -2.52
N LEU A 604 -18.17 -10.87 -2.08
CA LEU A 604 -17.12 -10.31 -1.25
C LEU A 604 -15.93 -9.87 -2.13
N PRO A 605 -15.06 -8.99 -1.62
CA PRO A 605 -13.85 -8.58 -2.33
C PRO A 605 -12.94 -9.75 -2.65
N LYS A 606 -12.16 -9.61 -3.72
CA LYS A 606 -11.23 -10.62 -4.18
C LYS A 606 -9.84 -10.38 -3.58
N PHE A 607 -9.48 -11.19 -2.60
CA PHE A 607 -8.19 -11.10 -1.91
C PHE A 607 -7.28 -12.30 -2.15
N SER A 608 -7.46 -13.03 -3.27
CA SER A 608 -6.55 -14.10 -3.65
C SER A 608 -5.13 -13.55 -3.78
N GLY A 609 -4.16 -14.21 -3.14
CA GLY A 609 -2.78 -13.76 -3.12
C GLY A 609 -2.48 -12.57 -2.19
N LYS A 610 -3.42 -12.14 -1.34
CA LYS A 610 -3.25 -11.03 -0.39
C LYS A 610 -3.47 -11.50 1.03
N ASP A 611 -2.63 -11.05 1.95
CA ASP A 611 -2.84 -11.27 3.37
C ASP A 611 -3.76 -10.18 3.93
N ILE A 612 -4.92 -10.59 4.42
CA ILE A 612 -5.90 -9.72 5.07
C ILE A 612 -6.06 -10.04 6.57
N GLY A 613 -5.16 -10.84 7.14
CA GLY A 613 -5.20 -11.26 8.53
C GLY A 613 -6.33 -12.26 8.85
N LEU A 614 -6.91 -12.91 7.85
CA LEU A 614 -7.98 -13.90 8.02
C LEU A 614 -7.56 -15.24 7.45
N ASP A 615 -7.91 -16.31 8.17
CA ASP A 615 -7.64 -17.67 7.71
C ASP A 615 -8.57 -18.05 6.55
N PRO A 616 -8.04 -18.67 5.50
CA PRO A 616 -8.85 -19.19 4.41
C PRO A 616 -9.66 -20.40 4.87
N PHE A 617 -10.80 -20.60 4.25
CA PHE A 617 -11.74 -21.68 4.58
C PHE A 617 -11.88 -22.64 3.40
N VAL A 618 -11.76 -23.95 3.66
CA VAL A 618 -12.01 -24.99 2.66
C VAL A 618 -13.52 -25.13 2.46
N VAL A 619 -13.98 -24.94 1.22
CA VAL A 619 -15.41 -25.04 0.90
C VAL A 619 -15.87 -26.50 0.99
N PRO A 620 -16.82 -26.87 1.88
CA PRO A 620 -17.27 -28.23 2.04
C PRO A 620 -17.82 -28.82 0.75
N GLY A 621 -17.48 -30.10 0.47
CA GLY A 621 -17.93 -30.81 -0.72
C GLY A 621 -17.30 -30.36 -2.03
N SER A 622 -16.29 -29.48 -1.99
CA SER A 622 -15.65 -28.93 -3.18
C SER A 622 -14.52 -29.80 -3.77
N TYR A 623 -14.13 -30.86 -3.04
CA TYR A 623 -13.16 -31.83 -3.54
C TYR A 623 -13.71 -32.60 -4.73
N LEU A 624 -12.95 -32.72 -5.80
CA LEU A 624 -13.29 -33.50 -6.98
C LEU A 624 -12.02 -34.11 -7.61
N GLU A 625 -12.15 -35.38 -8.01
CA GLU A 625 -11.18 -36.06 -8.91
C GLU A 625 -11.74 -36.02 -10.34
N PHE A 626 -10.88 -35.70 -11.34
CA PHE A 626 -11.30 -35.58 -12.73
C PHE A 626 -10.16 -35.94 -13.73
#